data_70fe7afb558f001c9808b4044f4c39c4
#
_entry.id   70fe7afb558f001c9808b4044f4c39c4
#
_cell.length_a   1.000
_cell.length_b   1.000
_cell.length_c   1.000
_cell.angle_alpha   90.00
_cell.angle_beta   90.00
_cell.angle_gamma   90.00
#
_symmetry.space_group_name_H-M   'P 1'
#
loop_
_entity.id
_entity.type
_entity.pdbx_description
1 polymer ?
#
loop_
_entity_poly.entity_id
_entity_poly.type
_entity_poly.pdbx_seq_one_letter_code
_entity_poly.pdbx_strand_id
1 'polypeptide(L)'
;MLTTFRIEKRNLKGLKKLVKPFIKDKLLEDYGEEKNLIVRQMVYISYNDKINWKVVKNRAGYQSKCLVCSEDISFPINSRLQRFVDSTFSKIMTNNFALSLLKTMENPEKLKIVYYDIDGNNKYFLTELCKLTDNFIVVTVNKKKYKEISDKLMDEMGVSLVYTDRLSRMKDADLVIAPTQIRKILDLNSKAIVLTSEKPCFDMNAQCYYGYSVEIPENLEKYRPEDMDSLYFASA
;
A
#
# COMPACT_ATOMS: atom_id res chain seq x y z
N MET A 1 1.23 19.41 -0.81
CA MET A 1 1.52 19.48 0.65
C MET A 1 0.97 18.21 1.28
N LEU A 2 1.81 17.48 1.96
CA LEU A 2 1.49 16.31 2.75
C LEU A 2 1.31 16.72 4.22
N THR A 3 0.35 16.13 4.96
CA THR A 3 0.22 16.39 6.40
C THR A 3 0.31 15.08 7.19
N THR A 4 1.38 14.93 7.95
CA THR A 4 1.52 13.84 8.92
C THR A 4 0.88 14.23 10.27
N PHE A 5 0.34 13.24 10.97
CA PHE A 5 -0.28 13.46 12.27
C PHE A 5 0.13 12.37 13.25
N ARG A 6 0.59 12.77 14.42
CA ARG A 6 0.90 11.85 15.52
C ARG A 6 0.38 12.37 16.85
N ILE A 7 0.19 11.46 17.80
CA ILE A 7 -0.26 11.75 19.15
C ILE A 7 0.84 11.34 20.13
N GLU A 8 1.34 12.31 20.89
CA GLU A 8 2.26 12.06 22.00
C GLU A 8 1.52 12.13 23.33
N LYS A 9 1.39 11.02 24.02
CA LYS A 9 0.84 10.98 25.37
C LYS A 9 1.94 11.27 26.39
N ARG A 10 1.83 12.37 27.12
CA ARG A 10 2.77 12.74 28.17
C ARG A 10 2.20 12.45 29.55
N ASN A 11 2.80 11.48 30.23
CA ASN A 11 2.47 11.17 31.61
C ASN A 11 3.22 12.12 32.56
N LEU A 12 2.48 12.88 33.33
CA LEU A 12 3.04 13.74 34.38
C LEU A 12 3.44 12.89 35.60
N LYS A 13 4.67 13.07 36.09
CA LYS A 13 5.20 12.36 37.27
C LYS A 13 5.19 13.28 38.51
N GLY A 14 5.07 12.68 39.71
CA GLY A 14 5.17 13.38 40.98
C GLY A 14 4.06 14.42 41.20
N LEU A 15 4.41 15.54 41.82
CA LEU A 15 3.50 16.66 42.13
C LEU A 15 2.79 17.25 40.91
N LYS A 16 3.39 17.11 39.71
CA LYS A 16 2.76 17.54 38.45
C LYS A 16 1.47 16.80 38.12
N LYS A 17 1.21 15.62 38.72
CA LYS A 17 -0.07 14.92 38.58
C LYS A 17 -1.24 15.72 39.15
N LEU A 18 -1.03 16.47 40.21
CA LEU A 18 -2.08 17.29 40.87
C LEU A 18 -2.54 18.44 39.97
N VAL A 19 -1.68 18.97 39.13
CA VAL A 19 -2.01 20.06 38.18
C VAL A 19 -2.44 19.56 36.80
N LYS A 20 -2.50 18.24 36.59
CA LYS A 20 -2.91 17.64 35.32
C LYS A 20 -4.21 18.21 34.74
N PRO A 21 -5.29 18.45 35.53
CA PRO A 21 -6.54 19.01 35.01
C PRO A 21 -6.41 20.43 34.43
N PHE A 22 -5.39 21.17 34.83
CA PHE A 22 -5.16 22.56 34.42
C PHE A 22 -4.17 22.69 33.24
N ILE A 23 -3.50 21.60 32.90
CA ILE A 23 -2.57 21.59 31.76
C ILE A 23 -3.37 21.34 30.47
N LYS A 24 -3.32 22.32 29.59
CA LYS A 24 -3.97 22.21 28.26
C LYS A 24 -3.10 21.39 27.32
N ASP A 25 -3.75 20.53 26.57
CA ASP A 25 -3.12 19.84 25.43
C ASP A 25 -2.58 20.87 24.42
N LYS A 26 -1.54 20.50 23.71
CA LYS A 26 -0.89 21.36 22.71
C LYS A 26 -0.88 20.67 21.36
N LEU A 27 -1.10 21.44 20.31
CA LEU A 27 -0.88 21.00 18.94
C LEU A 27 0.31 21.81 18.40
N LEU A 28 1.39 21.10 18.11
CA LEU A 28 2.60 21.65 17.50
C LEU A 28 2.56 21.38 16.00
N GLU A 29 3.14 22.29 15.23
CA GLU A 29 3.31 22.13 13.80
C GLU A 29 4.76 22.40 13.44
N ASP A 30 5.28 21.56 12.56
CA ASP A 30 6.59 21.74 11.93
C ASP A 30 6.46 21.53 10.42
N TYR A 31 7.35 22.16 9.65
CA TYR A 31 7.29 22.14 8.21
C TYR A 31 8.64 21.76 7.63
N GLY A 32 8.60 20.88 6.65
CA GLY A 32 9.74 20.51 5.82
C GLY A 32 9.44 20.72 4.35
N GLU A 33 10.48 20.97 3.61
CA GLU A 33 10.41 21.13 2.15
C GLU A 33 11.52 20.30 1.50
N GLU A 34 11.13 19.56 0.47
CA GLU A 34 12.04 18.82 -0.40
C GLU A 34 11.60 19.01 -1.84
N LYS A 35 12.45 19.65 -2.64
CA LYS A 35 12.13 20.03 -4.03
C LYS A 35 10.83 20.83 -4.08
N ASN A 36 9.73 20.26 -4.52
CA ASN A 36 8.40 20.89 -4.58
C ASN A 36 7.39 20.27 -3.60
N LEU A 37 7.84 19.40 -2.73
CA LEU A 37 7.01 18.74 -1.72
C LEU A 37 7.14 19.46 -0.39
N ILE A 38 6.01 19.99 0.10
CA ILE A 38 5.91 20.52 1.46
C ILE A 38 5.29 19.47 2.35
N VAL A 39 5.99 19.07 3.39
CA VAL A 39 5.51 18.18 4.45
C VAL A 39 5.23 19.01 5.70
N ARG A 40 4.00 18.93 6.21
CA ARG A 40 3.60 19.51 7.50
C ARG A 40 3.44 18.39 8.52
N GLN A 41 4.18 18.43 9.61
CA GLN A 41 3.99 17.53 10.73
C GLN A 41 3.10 18.18 11.80
N MET A 42 2.05 17.49 12.20
CA MET A 42 1.17 17.89 13.28
C MET A 42 1.36 16.93 14.46
N VAL A 43 1.80 17.43 15.61
CA VAL A 43 2.02 16.65 16.82
C VAL A 43 1.05 17.11 17.89
N TYR A 44 0.09 16.25 18.25
CA TYR A 44 -0.84 16.51 19.36
C TYR A 44 -0.26 15.97 20.67
N ILE A 45 0.17 16.88 21.53
CA ILE A 45 0.66 16.53 22.87
C ILE A 45 -0.53 16.48 23.82
N SER A 46 -0.91 15.27 24.21
CA SER A 46 -2.00 15.02 25.13
C SER A 46 -1.46 14.79 26.55
N TYR A 47 -1.99 15.55 27.50
CA TYR A 47 -1.81 15.34 28.94
C TYR A 47 -3.02 14.66 29.56
N ASN A 48 -4.13 14.63 28.85
CA ASN A 48 -5.38 14.02 29.22
C ASN A 48 -5.69 12.86 28.26
N ASP A 49 -6.54 11.93 28.68
CA ASP A 49 -6.89 10.78 27.84
C ASP A 49 -7.88 11.13 26.70
N LYS A 50 -8.35 12.38 26.68
CA LYS A 50 -9.31 12.87 25.70
C LYS A 50 -8.64 13.82 24.71
N ILE A 51 -8.68 13.47 23.43
CA ILE A 51 -8.14 14.30 22.34
C ILE A 51 -9.21 15.27 21.84
N ASN A 52 -8.84 16.54 21.69
CA ASN A 52 -9.72 17.53 21.10
C ASN A 52 -9.66 17.48 19.58
N TRP A 53 -10.42 16.57 18.99
CA TRP A 53 -10.48 16.35 17.54
C TRP A 53 -10.93 17.57 16.75
N LYS A 54 -11.70 18.47 17.35
CA LYS A 54 -12.11 19.73 16.73
C LYS A 54 -10.90 20.62 16.45
N VAL A 55 -9.97 20.70 17.41
CA VAL A 55 -8.72 21.47 17.22
C VAL A 55 -7.88 20.84 16.13
N VAL A 56 -7.70 19.52 16.15
CA VAL A 56 -6.96 18.79 15.10
C VAL A 56 -7.56 19.07 13.72
N LYS A 57 -8.88 18.93 13.57
CA LYS A 57 -9.57 19.17 12.30
C LYS A 57 -9.39 20.59 11.80
N ASN A 58 -9.59 21.58 12.68
CA ASN A 58 -9.47 22.98 12.26
C ASN A 58 -8.06 23.32 11.78
N ARG A 59 -7.04 22.74 12.43
CA ARG A 59 -5.64 22.92 12.02
C ARG A 59 -5.29 22.15 10.75
N ALA A 60 -5.78 20.92 10.60
CA ALA A 60 -5.58 20.15 9.39
C ALA A 60 -6.20 20.82 8.15
N GLY A 61 -7.29 21.54 8.32
CA GLY A 61 -7.95 22.25 7.23
C GLY A 61 -8.37 21.31 6.10
N TYR A 62 -7.99 21.62 4.87
CA TYR A 62 -8.27 20.77 3.70
C TYR A 62 -7.65 19.39 3.78
N GLN A 63 -6.51 19.23 4.46
CA GLN A 63 -5.83 17.95 4.66
C GLN A 63 -6.53 17.04 5.69
N SER A 64 -7.58 17.50 6.34
CA SER A 64 -8.35 16.74 7.33
C SER A 64 -8.93 15.42 6.81
N LYS A 65 -9.07 15.27 5.48
CA LYS A 65 -9.57 14.06 4.81
C LYS A 65 -8.48 13.12 4.30
N CYS A 66 -7.21 13.46 4.49
CA CYS A 66 -6.06 12.66 4.03
C CYS A 66 -4.85 12.84 4.96
N LEU A 67 -5.06 12.61 6.27
CA LEU A 67 -3.99 12.67 7.26
C LEU A 67 -3.14 11.39 7.19
N VAL A 68 -1.84 11.56 7.04
CA VAL A 68 -0.88 10.45 7.10
C VAL A 68 -0.56 10.20 8.57
N CYS A 69 -1.03 9.08 9.12
CA CYS A 69 -0.87 8.75 10.52
C CYS A 69 -0.85 7.23 10.74
N SER A 70 -0.33 6.81 11.89
CA SER A 70 -0.29 5.40 12.29
C SER A 70 -1.67 4.74 12.33
N GLU A 71 -1.70 3.43 12.16
CA GLU A 71 -2.94 2.62 12.12
C GLU A 71 -3.67 2.56 13.44
N ASP A 72 -2.99 2.72 14.54
CA ASP A 72 -3.55 2.74 15.91
C ASP A 72 -4.36 4.00 16.21
N ILE A 73 -4.20 5.07 15.40
CA ILE A 73 -4.98 6.30 15.55
C ILE A 73 -6.37 6.12 14.95
N SER A 74 -7.36 6.00 15.82
CA SER A 74 -8.78 5.92 15.44
C SER A 74 -9.44 7.29 15.51
N PHE A 75 -9.93 7.79 14.41
CA PHE A 75 -10.69 9.04 14.35
C PHE A 75 -12.17 8.78 14.69
N PRO A 76 -12.79 9.58 15.58
CA PRO A 76 -14.21 9.49 15.81
C PRO A 76 -15.02 9.78 14.52
N ILE A 77 -16.08 9.02 14.31
CA ILE A 77 -16.93 9.14 13.10
C ILE A 77 -17.39 10.60 12.89
N ASN A 78 -17.75 11.28 13.96
CA ASN A 78 -18.24 12.67 13.91
C ASN A 78 -17.14 13.72 13.71
N SER A 79 -15.86 13.34 13.77
CA SER A 79 -14.74 14.28 13.60
C SER A 79 -14.61 14.76 12.16
N ARG A 80 -15.05 13.97 11.18
CA ARG A 80 -14.81 14.15 9.74
C ARG A 80 -13.31 14.18 9.38
N LEU A 81 -12.47 13.63 10.25
CA LEU A 81 -11.07 13.35 9.96
C LEU A 81 -10.98 12.00 9.25
N GLN A 82 -10.12 11.90 8.27
CA GLN A 82 -9.87 10.65 7.58
C GLN A 82 -8.37 10.42 7.44
N ARG A 83 -7.97 9.15 7.58
CA ARG A 83 -6.62 8.73 7.27
C ARG A 83 -6.44 8.70 5.76
N PHE A 84 -5.25 9.06 5.31
CA PHE A 84 -4.82 8.72 3.96
C PHE A 84 -4.84 7.20 3.80
N VAL A 85 -5.33 6.72 2.69
CA VAL A 85 -5.33 5.29 2.34
C VAL A 85 -4.67 5.15 0.99
N ASP A 86 -3.52 4.49 0.98
CA ASP A 86 -2.91 4.10 -0.28
C ASP A 86 -3.77 3.02 -0.95
N SER A 87 -4.24 3.30 -2.14
CA SER A 87 -5.00 2.34 -2.94
C SER A 87 -4.29 1.94 -4.24
N THR A 88 -3.18 2.56 -4.56
CA THR A 88 -2.56 2.43 -5.89
C THR A 88 -1.05 2.17 -5.83
N PHE A 89 -0.32 2.82 -4.94
CA PHE A 89 1.13 2.79 -4.93
C PHE A 89 1.69 1.39 -4.63
N SER A 90 1.17 0.71 -3.62
CA SER A 90 1.56 -0.67 -3.29
C SER A 90 1.31 -1.64 -4.46
N LYS A 91 0.25 -1.43 -5.24
CA LYS A 91 -0.04 -2.20 -6.47
C LYS A 91 0.99 -1.95 -7.55
N ILE A 92 1.35 -0.69 -7.75
CA ILE A 92 2.40 -0.29 -8.70
C ILE A 92 3.74 -0.89 -8.28
N MET A 93 4.07 -0.84 -6.98
CA MET A 93 5.30 -1.43 -6.46
C MET A 93 5.34 -2.94 -6.65
N THR A 94 4.24 -3.66 -6.40
CA THR A 94 4.13 -5.10 -6.68
C THR A 94 4.43 -5.41 -8.13
N ASN A 95 3.84 -4.68 -9.06
CA ASN A 95 4.04 -4.85 -10.48
C ASN A 95 5.49 -4.54 -10.90
N ASN A 96 6.05 -3.43 -10.42
CA ASN A 96 7.43 -3.05 -10.75
C ASN A 96 8.45 -4.05 -10.17
N PHE A 97 8.21 -4.55 -8.97
CA PHE A 97 9.05 -5.58 -8.38
C PHE A 97 8.99 -6.88 -9.18
N ALA A 98 7.80 -7.28 -9.63
CA ALA A 98 7.65 -8.44 -10.50
C ALA A 98 8.44 -8.30 -11.81
N LEU A 99 8.38 -7.14 -12.48
CA LEU A 99 9.17 -6.88 -13.68
C LEU A 99 10.68 -6.92 -13.39
N SER A 100 11.12 -6.34 -12.28
CA SER A 100 12.52 -6.34 -11.88
C SER A 100 13.00 -7.76 -11.59
N LEU A 101 12.20 -8.55 -10.89
CA LEU A 101 12.50 -9.94 -10.59
C LEU A 101 12.63 -10.76 -11.89
N LEU A 102 11.67 -10.66 -12.81
CA LEU A 102 11.69 -11.37 -14.09
C LEU A 102 12.90 -11.00 -14.94
N LYS A 103 13.35 -9.75 -14.93
CA LYS A 103 14.55 -9.32 -15.65
C LYS A 103 15.86 -9.92 -15.10
N THR A 104 15.86 -10.35 -13.84
CA THR A 104 17.03 -11.01 -13.21
C THR A 104 17.04 -12.53 -13.39
N MET A 105 15.94 -13.11 -13.82
CA MET A 105 15.82 -14.56 -14.07
C MET A 105 16.41 -14.95 -15.42
N GLU A 106 17.08 -16.10 -15.47
CA GLU A 106 17.76 -16.57 -16.71
C GLU A 106 16.81 -16.96 -17.83
N ASN A 107 15.61 -17.47 -17.51
CA ASN A 107 14.66 -17.97 -18.50
C ASN A 107 13.22 -17.64 -18.07
N PRO A 108 12.83 -16.36 -18.04
CA PRO A 108 11.50 -15.96 -17.58
C PRO A 108 10.36 -16.53 -18.43
N GLU A 109 10.62 -16.82 -19.73
CA GLU A 109 9.68 -17.41 -20.67
C GLU A 109 9.30 -18.86 -20.33
N LYS A 110 10.11 -19.56 -19.51
CA LYS A 110 9.81 -20.94 -19.08
C LYS A 110 8.94 -21.00 -17.84
N LEU A 111 8.82 -19.89 -17.11
CA LEU A 111 8.04 -19.81 -15.89
C LEU A 111 6.54 -19.83 -16.21
N LYS A 112 5.79 -20.56 -15.41
CA LYS A 112 4.33 -20.49 -15.41
C LYS A 112 3.90 -19.34 -14.51
N ILE A 113 3.57 -18.20 -15.12
CA ILE A 113 3.21 -16.99 -14.41
C ILE A 113 1.69 -16.86 -14.31
N VAL A 114 1.21 -16.51 -13.14
CA VAL A 114 -0.19 -16.15 -12.93
C VAL A 114 -0.29 -14.70 -12.47
N TYR A 115 -1.02 -13.91 -13.22
CA TYR A 115 -1.41 -12.57 -12.85
C TYR A 115 -2.79 -12.60 -12.19
N TYR A 116 -2.83 -12.38 -10.87
CA TYR A 116 -4.06 -12.44 -10.07
C TYR A 116 -4.64 -11.03 -9.89
N ASP A 117 -5.57 -10.66 -10.78
CA ASP A 117 -6.29 -9.37 -10.72
C ASP A 117 -7.80 -9.60 -10.77
N ILE A 118 -8.35 -9.98 -9.61
CA ILE A 118 -9.76 -10.38 -9.50
C ILE A 118 -10.71 -9.31 -10.02
N ASP A 119 -10.46 -8.05 -9.70
CA ASP A 119 -11.34 -6.94 -10.06
C ASP A 119 -11.12 -6.38 -11.47
N GLY A 120 -10.03 -6.77 -12.12
CA GLY A 120 -9.67 -6.32 -13.46
C GLY A 120 -9.31 -4.83 -13.52
N ASN A 121 -8.66 -4.29 -12.49
CA ASN A 121 -8.31 -2.88 -12.41
C ASN A 121 -6.85 -2.58 -12.78
N ASN A 122 -6.01 -3.62 -12.94
CA ASN A 122 -4.56 -3.47 -13.15
C ASN A 122 -4.11 -3.98 -14.53
N LYS A 123 -5.01 -4.02 -15.51
CA LYS A 123 -4.79 -4.63 -16.83
C LYS A 123 -3.61 -4.05 -17.63
N TYR A 124 -3.29 -2.77 -17.42
CA TYR A 124 -2.23 -2.09 -18.20
C TYR A 124 -0.82 -2.61 -17.91
N PHE A 125 -0.60 -3.25 -16.79
CA PHE A 125 0.66 -3.91 -16.49
C PHE A 125 1.01 -5.03 -17.46
N LEU A 126 0.01 -5.69 -18.06
CA LEU A 126 0.22 -6.82 -18.96
C LEU A 126 1.01 -6.45 -20.21
N THR A 127 0.91 -5.22 -20.70
CA THR A 127 1.71 -4.75 -21.84
C THR A 127 3.21 -4.79 -21.51
N GLU A 128 3.60 -4.44 -20.29
CA GLU A 128 5.00 -4.53 -19.86
C GLU A 128 5.42 -5.98 -19.58
N LEU A 129 4.52 -6.79 -19.03
CA LEU A 129 4.78 -8.21 -18.77
C LEU A 129 5.02 -8.98 -20.08
N CYS A 130 4.23 -8.72 -21.12
CA CYS A 130 4.37 -9.35 -22.44
C CYS A 130 5.72 -9.09 -23.13
N LYS A 131 6.44 -8.04 -22.74
CA LYS A 131 7.80 -7.78 -23.25
C LYS A 131 8.85 -8.76 -22.69
N LEU A 132 8.53 -9.45 -21.60
CA LEU A 132 9.43 -10.36 -20.90
C LEU A 132 9.04 -11.83 -21.09
N THR A 133 7.74 -12.09 -21.23
CA THR A 133 7.21 -13.46 -21.37
C THR A 133 5.80 -13.43 -21.98
N ASP A 134 5.46 -14.47 -22.73
CA ASP A 134 4.09 -14.75 -23.21
C ASP A 134 3.42 -15.91 -22.44
N ASN A 135 4.16 -16.58 -21.54
CA ASN A 135 3.70 -17.74 -20.78
C ASN A 135 3.06 -17.32 -19.45
N PHE A 136 1.93 -16.60 -19.52
CA PHE A 136 1.18 -16.24 -18.33
C PHE A 136 -0.33 -16.38 -18.51
N ILE A 137 -1.03 -16.53 -17.38
CA ILE A 137 -2.49 -16.63 -17.31
C ILE A 137 -2.99 -15.54 -16.35
N VAL A 138 -4.06 -14.87 -16.74
CA VAL A 138 -4.75 -13.91 -15.87
C VAL A 138 -5.91 -14.59 -15.14
N VAL A 139 -5.92 -14.46 -13.83
CA VAL A 139 -7.04 -14.90 -12.99
C VAL A 139 -7.88 -13.70 -12.59
N THR A 140 -9.11 -13.63 -13.12
CA THR A 140 -10.04 -12.52 -12.91
C THR A 140 -11.48 -12.98 -12.99
N VAL A 141 -12.37 -12.36 -12.22
CA VAL A 141 -13.85 -12.54 -12.38
C VAL A 141 -14.39 -11.55 -13.41
N ASN A 142 -13.68 -10.49 -13.71
CA ASN A 142 -14.12 -9.43 -14.62
C ASN A 142 -13.55 -9.57 -16.03
N LYS A 143 -13.92 -10.67 -16.71
CA LYS A 143 -13.43 -11.01 -18.04
C LYS A 143 -13.66 -9.90 -19.09
N LYS A 144 -14.73 -9.12 -18.95
CA LYS A 144 -15.07 -8.04 -19.89
C LYS A 144 -13.99 -6.96 -19.95
N LYS A 145 -13.40 -6.62 -18.80
CA LYS A 145 -12.34 -5.61 -18.71
C LYS A 145 -11.04 -6.06 -19.39
N TYR A 146 -10.85 -7.38 -19.51
CA TYR A 146 -9.66 -7.96 -20.14
C TYR A 146 -9.79 -8.14 -21.65
N LYS A 147 -11.01 -8.09 -22.20
CA LYS A 147 -11.21 -8.26 -23.65
C LYS A 147 -10.46 -7.21 -24.47
N GLU A 148 -10.63 -5.93 -24.12
CA GLU A 148 -9.99 -4.80 -24.81
C GLU A 148 -8.46 -4.90 -24.82
N ILE A 149 -7.85 -5.23 -23.65
CA ILE A 149 -6.39 -5.40 -23.58
C ILE A 149 -5.93 -6.66 -24.29
N SER A 150 -6.73 -7.72 -24.31
CA SER A 150 -6.44 -8.95 -25.04
C SER A 150 -6.38 -8.70 -26.55
N ASP A 151 -7.37 -7.98 -27.10
CA ASP A 151 -7.40 -7.61 -28.52
C ASP A 151 -6.19 -6.73 -28.86
N LYS A 152 -5.88 -5.75 -28.02
CA LYS A 152 -4.69 -4.90 -28.19
C LYS A 152 -3.37 -5.67 -28.17
N LEU A 153 -3.18 -6.59 -27.22
CA LEU A 153 -1.96 -7.40 -27.13
C LEU A 153 -1.81 -8.33 -28.33
N MET A 154 -2.91 -8.86 -28.85
CA MET A 154 -2.89 -9.66 -30.07
C MET A 154 -2.47 -8.81 -31.27
N ASP A 155 -3.06 -7.62 -31.44
CA ASP A 155 -2.81 -6.76 -32.60
C ASP A 155 -1.39 -6.15 -32.59
N GLU A 156 -0.90 -5.72 -31.43
CA GLU A 156 0.37 -4.99 -31.31
C GLU A 156 1.58 -5.93 -31.09
N MET A 157 1.38 -7.07 -30.42
CA MET A 157 2.48 -7.94 -29.96
C MET A 157 2.32 -9.40 -30.39
N GLY A 158 1.20 -9.78 -31.03
CA GLY A 158 0.90 -11.15 -31.38
C GLY A 158 0.68 -12.11 -30.21
N VAL A 159 0.42 -11.57 -29.01
CA VAL A 159 0.25 -12.36 -27.77
C VAL A 159 -1.22 -12.65 -27.52
N SER A 160 -1.56 -13.95 -27.44
CA SER A 160 -2.92 -14.41 -27.09
C SER A 160 -3.07 -14.48 -25.57
N LEU A 161 -3.86 -13.57 -24.99
CA LEU A 161 -4.07 -13.51 -23.55
C LEU A 161 -5.06 -14.59 -23.08
N VAL A 162 -4.60 -15.48 -22.22
CA VAL A 162 -5.46 -16.44 -21.53
C VAL A 162 -5.96 -15.86 -20.20
N TYR A 163 -7.27 -15.71 -20.03
CA TYR A 163 -7.86 -15.24 -18.77
C TYR A 163 -9.00 -16.15 -18.29
N THR A 164 -9.07 -16.34 -16.96
CA THR A 164 -10.00 -17.30 -16.34
C THR A 164 -10.42 -16.83 -14.96
N ASP A 165 -11.54 -17.35 -14.48
CA ASP A 165 -12.01 -17.20 -13.09
C ASP A 165 -11.67 -18.42 -12.21
N ARG A 166 -11.01 -19.45 -12.79
CA ARG A 166 -10.72 -20.71 -12.11
C ARG A 166 -9.40 -20.62 -11.33
N LEU A 167 -9.48 -20.57 -10.01
CA LEU A 167 -8.30 -20.57 -9.12
C LEU A 167 -7.46 -21.83 -9.24
N SER A 168 -8.03 -22.97 -9.66
CA SER A 168 -7.27 -24.21 -9.88
C SER A 168 -6.16 -24.08 -10.93
N ARG A 169 -6.22 -23.10 -11.81
CA ARG A 169 -5.16 -22.80 -12.77
C ARG A 169 -3.88 -22.23 -12.13
N MET A 170 -3.96 -21.81 -10.86
CA MET A 170 -2.82 -21.28 -10.13
C MET A 170 -1.93 -22.37 -9.50
N LYS A 171 -2.42 -23.62 -9.42
CA LYS A 171 -1.75 -24.71 -8.69
C LYS A 171 -0.29 -24.94 -9.12
N ASP A 172 -0.04 -24.90 -10.42
CA ASP A 172 1.29 -25.17 -10.98
C ASP A 172 2.07 -23.88 -11.30
N ALA A 173 1.66 -22.74 -10.74
CA ALA A 173 2.36 -21.49 -10.97
C ALA A 173 3.74 -21.50 -10.29
N ASP A 174 4.74 -20.98 -10.99
CA ASP A 174 6.07 -20.70 -10.45
C ASP A 174 6.11 -19.30 -9.82
N LEU A 175 5.39 -18.35 -10.44
CA LEU A 175 5.26 -16.97 -9.97
C LEU A 175 3.80 -16.52 -10.00
N VAL A 176 3.31 -16.00 -8.88
CA VAL A 176 2.01 -15.34 -8.77
C VAL A 176 2.22 -13.86 -8.51
N ILE A 177 1.71 -13.01 -9.40
CA ILE A 177 1.74 -11.56 -9.25
C ILE A 177 0.33 -11.09 -8.91
N ALA A 178 0.13 -10.62 -7.67
CA ALA A 178 -1.17 -10.23 -7.15
C ALA A 178 -1.14 -8.76 -6.69
N PRO A 179 -1.42 -7.78 -7.59
CA PRO A 179 -1.46 -6.36 -7.22
C PRO A 179 -2.61 -6.02 -6.27
N THR A 180 -3.42 -7.00 -5.89
CA THR A 180 -4.51 -6.87 -4.93
C THR A 180 -4.38 -7.91 -3.84
N GLN A 181 -4.98 -7.65 -2.67
CA GLN A 181 -4.95 -8.59 -1.56
C GLN A 181 -5.57 -9.94 -1.94
N ILE A 182 -4.87 -11.02 -1.61
CA ILE A 182 -5.38 -12.38 -1.80
C ILE A 182 -6.32 -12.72 -0.64
N ARG A 183 -7.62 -12.82 -0.96
CA ARG A 183 -8.70 -13.08 0.02
C ARG A 183 -9.27 -14.50 -0.05
N LYS A 184 -8.61 -15.38 -0.75
CA LYS A 184 -9.02 -16.78 -0.90
C LYS A 184 -7.86 -17.71 -0.60
N ILE A 185 -8.16 -18.89 -0.09
CA ILE A 185 -7.16 -19.95 0.05
C ILE A 185 -6.78 -20.40 -1.35
N LEU A 186 -5.47 -20.38 -1.63
CA LEU A 186 -4.89 -20.83 -2.88
C LEU A 186 -4.11 -22.12 -2.65
N ASP A 187 -4.39 -23.13 -3.47
CA ASP A 187 -3.58 -24.35 -3.54
C ASP A 187 -2.43 -24.10 -4.54
N LEU A 188 -1.26 -23.74 -4.02
CA LEU A 188 -0.08 -23.40 -4.80
C LEU A 188 1.03 -24.43 -4.60
N ASN A 189 1.93 -24.49 -5.57
CA ASN A 189 3.19 -25.21 -5.40
C ASN A 189 4.00 -24.56 -4.26
N SER A 190 4.58 -25.39 -3.38
CA SER A 190 5.39 -24.91 -2.23
C SER A 190 6.65 -24.12 -2.64
N LYS A 191 7.10 -24.27 -3.89
CA LYS A 191 8.23 -23.51 -4.47
C LYS A 191 7.79 -22.23 -5.18
N ALA A 192 6.47 -21.98 -5.30
CA ALA A 192 5.96 -20.79 -5.97
C ALA A 192 6.37 -19.53 -5.20
N ILE A 193 6.68 -18.49 -5.95
CA ILE A 193 6.88 -17.13 -5.43
C ILE A 193 5.56 -16.37 -5.59
N VAL A 194 5.09 -15.74 -4.53
CA VAL A 194 3.88 -14.90 -4.54
C VAL A 194 4.28 -13.48 -4.21
N LEU A 195 4.03 -12.56 -5.12
CA LEU A 195 4.20 -11.13 -4.92
C LEU A 195 2.82 -10.50 -4.77
N THR A 196 2.57 -9.83 -3.64
CA THR A 196 1.27 -9.20 -3.37
C THR A 196 1.42 -7.83 -2.72
N SER A 197 0.45 -6.95 -2.96
CA SER A 197 0.48 -5.58 -2.42
C SER A 197 0.23 -5.52 -0.91
N GLU A 198 -0.48 -6.51 -0.36
CA GLU A 198 -0.86 -6.57 1.04
C GLU A 198 -0.70 -8.00 1.57
N LYS A 199 -0.61 -8.14 2.89
CA LYS A 199 -0.59 -9.45 3.54
C LYS A 199 -1.82 -10.27 3.12
N PRO A 200 -1.66 -11.50 2.63
CA PRO A 200 -2.77 -12.39 2.33
C PRO A 200 -3.66 -12.64 3.56
N CYS A 201 -4.96 -12.86 3.34
CA CYS A 201 -5.89 -13.17 4.43
C CYS A 201 -5.69 -14.58 5.02
N PHE A 202 -4.98 -15.47 4.32
CA PHE A 202 -4.74 -16.85 4.72
C PHE A 202 -3.29 -17.22 4.52
N ASP A 203 -2.78 -18.12 5.36
CA ASP A 203 -1.46 -18.69 5.17
C ASP A 203 -1.40 -19.51 3.88
N MET A 204 -0.26 -19.45 3.20
CA MET A 204 0.00 -20.15 1.95
C MET A 204 1.26 -21.02 2.08
N ASN A 205 1.26 -22.17 1.40
CA ASN A 205 2.43 -23.05 1.33
C ASN A 205 3.53 -22.53 0.40
N ALA A 206 3.40 -21.32 -0.14
CA ALA A 206 4.32 -20.69 -1.07
C ALA A 206 5.13 -19.57 -0.41
N GLN A 207 6.24 -19.17 -1.04
CA GLN A 207 7.03 -18.03 -0.58
C GLN A 207 6.31 -16.73 -0.92
N CYS A 208 5.76 -16.06 0.09
CA CYS A 208 4.96 -14.86 -0.09
C CYS A 208 5.72 -13.60 0.31
N TYR A 209 5.81 -12.64 -0.61
CA TYR A 209 6.44 -11.34 -0.43
C TYR A 209 5.38 -10.23 -0.50
N TYR A 210 5.34 -9.41 0.52
CA TYR A 210 4.48 -8.24 0.66
C TYR A 210 5.18 -7.21 1.56
N GLY A 211 4.65 -6.00 1.64
CA GLY A 211 5.21 -4.97 2.52
C GLY A 211 6.55 -4.45 1.99
N TYR A 212 6.53 -3.86 0.81
CA TYR A 212 7.72 -3.24 0.20
C TYR A 212 8.24 -2.09 1.06
N SER A 213 9.56 -1.96 1.19
CA SER A 213 10.18 -0.78 1.79
C SER A 213 10.73 0.15 0.71
N VAL A 214 10.66 1.45 0.99
CA VAL A 214 11.17 2.50 0.10
C VAL A 214 12.15 3.35 0.88
N GLU A 215 13.25 3.69 0.26
CA GLU A 215 14.20 4.65 0.81
C GLU A 215 13.61 6.06 0.75
N ILE A 216 13.51 6.70 1.90
CA ILE A 216 12.99 8.06 2.03
C ILE A 216 14.17 9.02 2.15
N PRO A 217 14.15 10.18 1.45
CA PRO A 217 15.17 11.20 1.62
C PRO A 217 15.35 11.60 3.09
N GLU A 218 16.60 11.72 3.55
CA GLU A 218 16.96 11.94 4.96
C GLU A 218 16.26 13.16 5.57
N ASN A 219 16.13 14.23 4.81
CA ASN A 219 15.45 15.46 5.22
C ASN A 219 13.93 15.29 5.38
N LEU A 220 13.31 14.27 4.79
CA LEU A 220 11.89 13.92 4.96
C LEU A 220 11.68 12.84 6.02
N GLU A 221 12.67 11.99 6.28
CA GLU A 221 12.59 10.89 7.24
C GLU A 221 12.19 11.37 8.65
N LYS A 222 12.68 12.53 9.08
CA LYS A 222 12.31 13.13 10.38
C LYS A 222 10.80 13.44 10.53
N TYR A 223 10.06 13.53 9.43
CA TYR A 223 8.62 13.78 9.44
C TYR A 223 7.80 12.49 9.39
N ARG A 224 8.45 11.35 9.12
CA ARG A 224 7.80 10.04 9.21
C ARG A 224 7.68 9.64 10.67
N PRO A 225 6.47 9.31 11.18
CA PRO A 225 6.32 8.68 12.48
C PRO A 225 7.11 7.36 12.56
N GLU A 226 7.74 7.09 13.72
CA GLU A 226 8.62 5.92 13.90
C GLU A 226 7.92 4.57 13.65
N ASP A 227 6.64 4.51 13.95
CA ASP A 227 5.77 3.34 13.80
C ASP A 227 5.10 3.24 12.41
N MET A 228 5.45 4.14 11.49
CA MET A 228 4.86 4.21 10.16
C MET A 228 5.75 3.53 9.13
N ASP A 229 5.13 2.68 8.31
CA ASP A 229 5.77 2.04 7.17
C ASP A 229 6.29 3.08 6.15
N SER A 230 7.51 2.87 5.64
CA SER A 230 8.15 3.79 4.69
C SER A 230 7.41 3.86 3.35
N LEU A 231 6.86 2.73 2.89
CA LEU A 231 6.06 2.66 1.68
C LEU A 231 4.78 3.49 1.81
N TYR A 232 4.08 3.36 2.96
CA TYR A 232 2.87 4.12 3.22
C TYR A 232 3.15 5.62 3.26
N PHE A 233 4.24 6.05 3.93
CA PHE A 233 4.65 7.45 3.96
C PHE A 233 5.03 7.98 2.57
N ALA A 234 5.74 7.20 1.78
CA ALA A 234 6.14 7.58 0.42
C ALA A 234 4.96 7.62 -0.57
N SER A 235 3.87 6.90 -0.28
CA SER A 235 2.68 6.85 -1.14
C SER A 235 1.77 8.06 -1.00
N ALA A 236 1.92 8.80 0.10
CA ALA A 236 1.09 9.93 0.47
C ALA A 236 1.56 11.25 -0.15
#